data_a6ad8ce461d059ec2bd3adb2b4b02fe2
#
_entry.id   a6ad8ce461d059ec2bd3adb2b4b02fe2
#
_cell.length_a   1.000
_cell.length_b   1.000
_cell.length_c   1.000
_cell.angle_alpha   90.00
_cell.angle_beta   90.00
_cell.angle_gamma   90.00
#
_symmetry.space_group_name_H-M   'P 1'
#
loop_
_entity.id
_entity.type
_entity.pdbx_description
1 polymer ?
#
loop_
_entity_poly.entity_id
_entity_poly.type
_entity_poly.pdbx_seq_one_letter_code
_entity_poly.pdbx_strand_id
1 'polypeptide(L)'
;MEAIINNPFRVLGVLSNAKASEIKNNRNKIKAFIEAEQEIELDYDFPVLGHLERTEGIINTAISVLNLDHDKILNGLFWFYYGNHTDEPAFDFLKENDIVSAAHLWKDVSKNIISERNISAYLNLSTLLLFNASRNGSVDLSTFTDALS
;
A
#
# COMPACT_ATOMS: atom_id res chain seq x y z
N MET A 1 -9.15 -3.58 -9.60
CA MET A 1 -7.98 -3.93 -8.84
C MET A 1 -6.69 -3.23 -9.25
N GLU A 2 -6.68 -2.66 -10.42
CA GLU A 2 -5.64 -1.72 -10.85
C GLU A 2 -5.37 -0.60 -9.82
N ALA A 3 -6.42 -0.15 -9.11
CA ALA A 3 -6.32 0.88 -8.08
C ALA A 3 -5.36 0.56 -6.93
N ILE A 4 -5.08 -0.72 -6.66
CA ILE A 4 -4.09 -1.15 -5.66
C ILE A 4 -2.76 -1.49 -6.35
N ILE A 5 -2.81 -2.31 -7.42
CA ILE A 5 -1.59 -2.79 -8.08
C ILE A 5 -0.81 -1.65 -8.72
N ASN A 6 -1.50 -0.72 -9.40
CA ASN A 6 -0.92 0.43 -10.09
C ASN A 6 -1.08 1.74 -9.31
N ASN A 7 -1.28 1.65 -8.00
CA ASN A 7 -1.48 2.82 -7.15
C ASN A 7 -0.26 3.77 -7.24
N PRO A 8 -0.46 5.08 -7.42
CA PRO A 8 0.64 6.03 -7.56
C PRO A 8 1.55 6.09 -6.33
N PHE A 9 1.03 5.83 -5.13
CA PHE A 9 1.86 5.70 -3.93
C PHE A 9 2.77 4.46 -4.01
N ARG A 10 2.25 3.33 -4.52
CA ARG A 10 3.05 2.14 -4.78
C ARG A 10 4.14 2.40 -5.82
N VAL A 11 3.79 3.08 -6.92
CA VAL A 11 4.76 3.44 -7.98
C VAL A 11 5.96 4.16 -7.38
N LEU A 12 5.73 5.03 -6.40
CA LEU A 12 6.78 5.77 -5.70
C LEU A 12 7.33 5.06 -4.45
N GLY A 13 6.79 3.89 -4.10
CA GLY A 13 7.25 3.10 -2.97
C GLY A 13 7.06 3.79 -1.62
N VAL A 14 5.97 4.54 -1.45
CA VAL A 14 5.63 5.27 -0.23
C VAL A 14 4.24 4.90 0.27
N LEU A 15 3.94 5.19 1.54
CA LEU A 15 2.60 5.04 2.11
C LEU A 15 1.70 6.22 1.76
N SER A 16 0.39 6.07 1.93
CA SER A 16 -0.61 7.06 1.50
C SER A 16 -0.51 8.39 2.27
N ASN A 17 0.05 8.39 3.45
CA ASN A 17 0.31 9.59 4.26
C ASN A 17 1.78 10.04 4.22
N ALA A 18 2.54 9.62 3.21
CA ALA A 18 3.91 10.05 3.03
C ALA A 18 4.02 11.58 2.86
N LYS A 19 5.05 12.14 3.44
CA LYS A 19 5.36 13.58 3.31
C LYS A 19 5.86 13.89 1.90
N ALA A 20 5.69 15.13 1.47
CA ALA A 20 6.20 15.58 0.17
C ALA A 20 7.72 15.35 0.00
N SER A 21 8.48 15.42 1.08
CA SER A 21 9.92 15.13 1.08
C SER A 21 10.22 13.66 0.79
N GLU A 22 9.44 12.73 1.34
CA GLU A 22 9.59 11.28 1.08
C GLU A 22 9.26 10.96 -0.38
N ILE A 23 8.17 11.51 -0.90
CA ILE A 23 7.77 11.37 -2.30
C ILE A 23 8.89 11.86 -3.23
N LYS A 24 9.44 13.04 -2.94
CA LYS A 24 10.54 13.62 -3.72
C LYS A 24 11.81 12.76 -3.65
N ASN A 25 12.18 12.31 -2.46
CA ASN A 25 13.37 11.49 -2.26
C ASN A 25 13.25 10.14 -2.99
N ASN A 26 12.11 9.47 -2.88
CA ASN A 26 11.89 8.21 -3.58
C ASN A 26 11.85 8.39 -5.10
N ARG A 27 11.20 9.45 -5.60
CA ARG A 27 11.28 9.79 -7.03
C ARG A 27 12.71 9.88 -7.51
N ASN A 28 13.56 10.61 -6.79
CA ASN A 28 14.97 10.79 -7.19
C ASN A 28 15.75 9.47 -7.10
N LYS A 29 15.51 8.67 -6.06
CA LYS A 29 16.07 7.32 -5.90
C LYS A 29 15.70 6.42 -7.08
N ILE A 30 14.42 6.36 -7.44
CA ILE A 30 13.93 5.52 -8.55
C ILE A 30 14.58 5.95 -9.88
N LYS A 31 14.66 7.26 -10.15
CA LYS A 31 15.32 7.77 -11.36
C LYS A 31 16.78 7.35 -11.43
N ALA A 32 17.51 7.44 -10.31
CA ALA A 32 18.91 7.01 -10.26
C ALA A 32 19.07 5.51 -10.54
N PHE A 33 18.18 4.65 -10.03
CA PHE A 33 18.16 3.21 -10.34
C PHE A 33 17.90 2.95 -11.82
N ILE A 34 16.94 3.66 -12.43
CA ILE A 34 16.64 3.54 -13.87
C ILE A 34 17.85 3.95 -14.70
N GLU A 35 18.47 5.09 -14.40
CA GLU A 35 19.66 5.58 -15.11
C GLU A 35 20.86 4.64 -15.00
N ALA A 36 20.98 3.95 -13.85
CA ALA A 36 22.05 2.99 -13.59
C ALA A 36 21.74 1.56 -14.09
N GLU A 37 20.55 1.35 -14.69
CA GLU A 37 20.06 0.02 -15.10
C GLU A 37 20.08 -1.01 -13.95
N GLN A 38 19.79 -0.56 -12.72
CA GLN A 38 19.77 -1.37 -11.51
C GLN A 38 18.34 -1.74 -11.14
N GLU A 39 18.21 -2.87 -10.42
CA GLU A 39 16.93 -3.27 -9.82
C GLU A 39 16.48 -2.21 -8.80
N ILE A 40 15.17 -1.86 -8.84
CA ILE A 40 14.60 -0.85 -7.98
C ILE A 40 14.09 -1.51 -6.69
N GLU A 41 14.72 -1.17 -5.57
CA GLU A 41 14.30 -1.61 -4.25
C GLU A 41 13.68 -0.45 -3.47
N LEU A 42 12.43 -0.63 -3.04
CA LEU A 42 11.65 0.36 -2.29
C LEU A 42 11.03 -0.28 -1.05
N ASP A 43 10.90 0.51 0.01
CA ASP A 43 10.43 0.02 1.31
C ASP A 43 8.97 -0.47 1.28
N TYR A 44 8.12 0.14 0.45
CA TYR A 44 6.69 -0.16 0.38
C TYR A 44 6.26 -0.63 -1.02
N ASP A 45 7.10 -1.39 -1.67
CA ASP A 45 6.75 -2.18 -2.86
C ASP A 45 6.62 -3.65 -2.45
N PHE A 46 5.45 -4.02 -2.00
CA PHE A 46 5.23 -5.33 -1.40
C PHE A 46 5.24 -6.43 -2.49
N PRO A 47 6.12 -7.43 -2.37
CA PRO A 47 6.28 -8.49 -3.40
C PRO A 47 4.99 -9.25 -3.70
N VAL A 48 4.13 -9.40 -2.70
CA VAL A 48 2.82 -10.06 -2.82
C VAL A 48 1.93 -9.43 -3.88
N LEU A 49 2.09 -8.14 -4.17
CA LEU A 49 1.33 -7.41 -5.17
C LEU A 49 1.83 -7.69 -6.61
N GLY A 50 2.87 -8.50 -6.77
CA GLY A 50 3.48 -8.82 -8.05
C GLY A 50 4.47 -7.76 -8.53
N HIS A 51 5.07 -8.02 -9.69
CA HIS A 51 6.02 -7.09 -10.30
C HIS A 51 5.31 -5.81 -10.79
N LEU A 52 5.94 -4.66 -10.56
CA LEU A 52 5.49 -3.37 -11.07
C LEU A 52 6.58 -2.76 -11.94
N GLU A 53 6.27 -2.55 -13.21
CA GLU A 53 7.15 -1.83 -14.12
C GLU A 53 7.21 -0.35 -13.75
N ARG A 54 8.42 0.21 -13.71
CA ARG A 54 8.67 1.62 -13.45
C ARG A 54 9.50 2.23 -14.57
N THR A 55 8.83 3.04 -15.38
CA THR A 55 9.47 3.89 -16.39
C THR A 55 9.42 5.35 -15.94
N GLU A 56 10.23 6.19 -16.54
CA GLU A 56 10.18 7.63 -16.26
C GLU A 56 8.78 8.23 -16.52
N GLY A 57 8.09 7.77 -17.56
CA GLY A 57 6.72 8.19 -17.88
C GLY A 57 5.73 7.80 -16.77
N ILE A 58 5.79 6.56 -16.26
CA ILE A 58 4.94 6.06 -15.19
C ILE A 58 5.17 6.86 -13.90
N ILE A 59 6.42 7.14 -13.56
CA ILE A 59 6.78 7.92 -12.37
C ILE A 59 6.26 9.36 -12.48
N ASN A 60 6.44 10.01 -13.61
CA ASN A 60 5.96 11.37 -13.82
C ASN A 60 4.44 11.44 -13.77
N THR A 61 3.73 10.44 -14.29
CA THR A 61 2.27 10.32 -14.16
C THR A 61 1.85 10.17 -12.70
N ALA A 62 2.49 9.30 -11.93
CA ALA A 62 2.21 9.13 -10.51
C ALA A 62 2.39 10.44 -9.71
N ILE A 63 3.47 11.18 -9.97
CA ILE A 63 3.70 12.49 -9.35
C ILE A 63 2.59 13.48 -9.70
N SER A 64 2.18 13.52 -10.98
CA SER A 64 1.13 14.44 -11.43
C SER A 64 -0.22 14.15 -10.74
N VAL A 65 -0.57 12.88 -10.60
CA VAL A 65 -1.78 12.44 -9.87
C VAL A 65 -1.71 12.86 -8.41
N LEU A 66 -0.60 12.62 -7.72
CA LEU A 66 -0.44 12.94 -6.30
C LEU A 66 -0.31 14.43 -6.00
N ASN A 67 -0.09 15.28 -7.00
CA ASN A 67 -0.12 16.74 -6.86
C ASN A 67 -1.55 17.31 -6.84
N LEU A 68 -2.55 16.53 -7.21
CA LEU A 68 -3.95 16.91 -7.15
C LEU A 68 -4.59 16.36 -5.87
N ASP A 69 -5.03 17.23 -4.97
CA ASP A 69 -5.55 16.84 -3.64
C ASP A 69 -6.67 15.80 -3.72
N HIS A 70 -7.61 15.98 -4.64
CA HIS A 70 -8.71 15.04 -4.84
C HIS A 70 -8.21 13.64 -5.22
N ASP A 71 -7.32 13.56 -6.20
CA ASP A 71 -6.79 12.29 -6.71
C ASP A 71 -5.86 11.63 -5.67
N LYS A 72 -5.12 12.45 -4.92
CA LYS A 72 -4.31 11.97 -3.79
C LYS A 72 -5.17 11.28 -2.73
N ILE A 73 -6.29 11.89 -2.35
CA ILE A 73 -7.22 11.32 -1.37
C ILE A 73 -7.82 10.02 -1.91
N LEU A 74 -8.36 10.02 -3.14
CA LEU A 74 -8.96 8.83 -3.74
C LEU A 74 -7.99 7.66 -3.83
N ASN A 75 -6.76 7.91 -4.29
CA ASN A 75 -5.75 6.85 -4.35
C ASN A 75 -5.30 6.39 -2.97
N GLY A 76 -5.28 7.29 -1.98
CA GLY A 76 -4.96 6.96 -0.60
C GLY A 76 -5.96 6.00 0.06
N LEU A 77 -7.24 6.01 -0.37
CA LEU A 77 -8.25 5.06 0.12
C LEU A 77 -7.98 3.60 -0.30
N PHE A 78 -7.19 3.40 -1.33
CA PHE A 78 -6.83 2.08 -1.86
C PHE A 78 -5.35 1.75 -1.66
N TRP A 79 -4.71 2.40 -0.67
CA TRP A 79 -3.32 2.14 -0.34
C TRP A 79 -3.09 2.12 1.15
N PHE A 80 -1.98 1.52 1.57
CA PHE A 80 -1.62 1.36 2.96
C PHE A 80 -1.26 2.70 3.62
N TYR A 81 -1.63 2.82 4.88
CA TYR A 81 -1.51 4.01 5.71
C TYR A 81 -0.70 3.70 6.97
N TYR A 82 0.23 4.57 7.33
CA TYR A 82 0.96 4.48 8.59
C TYR A 82 0.22 5.29 9.68
N GLY A 83 -0.38 4.62 10.62
CA GLY A 83 -1.05 5.27 11.75
C GLY A 83 -0.15 5.41 12.97
N ASN A 84 0.55 4.32 13.30
CA ASN A 84 1.46 4.28 14.44
C ASN A 84 2.38 3.05 14.36
N HIS A 85 3.26 2.90 15.35
CA HIS A 85 4.26 1.83 15.40
C HIS A 85 3.69 0.40 15.43
N THR A 86 2.39 0.21 15.67
CA THR A 86 1.76 -1.12 15.61
C THR A 86 1.57 -1.61 14.17
N ASP A 87 1.66 -0.73 13.17
CA ASP A 87 1.60 -1.09 11.77
C ASP A 87 2.94 -1.64 11.24
N GLU A 88 4.07 -1.29 11.86
CA GLU A 88 5.41 -1.67 11.40
C GLU A 88 5.58 -3.18 11.23
N PRO A 89 5.25 -4.04 12.21
CA PRO A 89 5.39 -5.48 12.06
C PRO A 89 4.53 -6.05 10.93
N ALA A 90 3.33 -5.48 10.68
CA ALA A 90 2.48 -5.92 9.59
C ALA A 90 3.09 -5.57 8.22
N PHE A 91 3.71 -4.40 8.08
CA PHE A 91 4.44 -4.05 6.87
C PHE A 91 5.66 -4.95 6.66
N ASP A 92 6.37 -5.31 7.73
CA ASP A 92 7.49 -6.25 7.64
C ASP A 92 7.03 -7.63 7.14
N PHE A 93 5.91 -8.14 7.63
CA PHE A 93 5.28 -9.36 7.10
C PHE A 93 4.96 -9.25 5.61
N LEU A 94 4.43 -8.11 5.16
CA LEU A 94 4.15 -7.89 3.73
C LEU A 94 5.43 -7.84 2.88
N LYS A 95 6.52 -7.29 3.39
CA LYS A 95 7.83 -7.30 2.73
C LYS A 95 8.38 -8.72 2.59
N GLU A 96 8.10 -9.59 3.56
CA GLU A 96 8.43 -11.02 3.56
C GLU A 96 7.42 -11.88 2.79
N ASN A 97 6.44 -11.27 2.12
CA ASN A 97 5.36 -11.97 1.39
C ASN A 97 4.41 -12.78 2.30
N ASP A 98 4.34 -12.47 3.58
CA ASP A 98 3.45 -13.11 4.56
C ASP A 98 2.18 -12.29 4.80
N ILE A 99 1.21 -12.42 3.86
CA ILE A 99 -0.08 -11.74 3.93
C ILE A 99 -0.86 -12.20 5.16
N VAL A 100 -0.78 -13.47 5.50
CA VAL A 100 -1.60 -14.08 6.55
C VAL A 100 -1.25 -13.47 7.90
N SER A 101 0.03 -13.39 8.23
CA SER A 101 0.48 -12.78 9.48
C SER A 101 0.15 -11.28 9.55
N ALA A 102 0.31 -10.55 8.46
CA ALA A 102 -0.07 -9.14 8.38
C ALA A 102 -1.58 -8.95 8.63
N ALA A 103 -2.43 -9.76 7.98
CA ALA A 103 -3.88 -9.72 8.16
C ALA A 103 -4.28 -10.06 9.59
N HIS A 104 -3.70 -11.09 10.19
CA HIS A 104 -3.96 -11.47 11.58
C HIS A 104 -3.61 -10.35 12.55
N LEU A 105 -2.46 -9.70 12.38
CA LEU A 105 -2.02 -8.62 13.24
C LEU A 105 -3.01 -7.44 13.18
N TRP A 106 -3.36 -6.97 11.99
CA TRP A 106 -4.33 -5.89 11.85
C TRP A 106 -5.73 -6.27 12.32
N LYS A 107 -6.15 -7.53 12.10
CA LYS A 107 -7.41 -8.04 12.64
C LYS A 107 -7.44 -8.00 14.17
N ASP A 108 -6.36 -8.41 14.82
CA ASP A 108 -6.26 -8.39 16.28
C ASP A 108 -6.31 -6.97 16.85
N VAL A 109 -5.63 -6.02 16.22
CA VAL A 109 -5.65 -4.59 16.59
C VAL A 109 -7.03 -3.97 16.35
N SER A 110 -7.77 -4.43 15.33
CA SER A 110 -9.09 -3.90 14.96
C SER A 110 -10.28 -4.50 15.71
N LYS A 111 -10.09 -5.41 16.67
CA LYS A 111 -11.18 -6.03 17.45
C LYS A 111 -11.96 -5.07 18.35
N ASN A 112 -11.43 -3.90 18.62
CA ASN A 112 -12.02 -2.91 19.51
C ASN A 112 -12.80 -1.84 18.72
N ILE A 113 -13.55 -1.01 19.45
CA ILE A 113 -14.21 0.16 18.85
C ILE A 113 -13.20 1.02 18.10
N ILE A 114 -13.58 1.49 16.91
CA ILE A 114 -12.72 2.34 16.07
C ILE A 114 -12.31 3.59 16.86
N SER A 115 -11.01 3.85 16.84
CA SER A 115 -10.38 5.00 17.50
C SER A 115 -9.18 5.48 16.69
N GLU A 116 -8.64 6.64 17.04
CA GLU A 116 -7.40 7.14 16.41
C GLU A 116 -6.22 6.17 16.53
N ARG A 117 -6.24 5.29 17.54
CA ARG A 117 -5.15 4.32 17.79
C ARG A 117 -5.19 3.10 16.88
N ASN A 118 -6.35 2.74 16.34
CA ASN A 118 -6.51 1.53 15.54
C ASN A 118 -7.14 1.74 14.16
N ILE A 119 -7.44 2.97 13.78
CA ILE A 119 -8.05 3.26 12.47
C ILE A 119 -7.14 2.82 11.31
N SER A 120 -5.84 2.92 11.45
CA SER A 120 -4.89 2.44 10.44
C SER A 120 -4.98 0.93 10.22
N ALA A 121 -5.18 0.16 11.29
CA ALA A 121 -5.37 -1.28 11.20
C ALA A 121 -6.63 -1.64 10.39
N TYR A 122 -7.73 -0.91 10.58
CA TYR A 122 -8.95 -1.10 9.79
C TYR A 122 -8.72 -0.75 8.30
N LEU A 123 -8.08 0.39 8.01
CA LEU A 123 -7.80 0.82 6.65
C LEU A 123 -6.87 -0.16 5.93
N ASN A 124 -5.78 -0.55 6.58
CA ASN A 124 -4.79 -1.46 6.02
C ASN A 124 -5.36 -2.87 5.81
N LEU A 125 -6.13 -3.39 6.77
CA LEU A 125 -6.81 -4.67 6.63
C LEU A 125 -7.81 -4.64 5.48
N SER A 126 -8.59 -3.57 5.33
CA SER A 126 -9.53 -3.40 4.22
C SER A 126 -8.82 -3.41 2.88
N THR A 127 -7.71 -2.68 2.74
CA THR A 127 -6.88 -2.67 1.52
C THR A 127 -6.37 -4.07 1.18
N LEU A 128 -5.85 -4.79 2.18
CA LEU A 128 -5.33 -6.14 2.00
C LEU A 128 -6.41 -7.14 1.60
N LEU A 129 -7.59 -7.06 2.22
CA LEU A 129 -8.73 -7.91 1.90
C LEU A 129 -9.28 -7.65 0.50
N LEU A 130 -9.39 -6.39 0.09
CA LEU A 130 -9.78 -6.02 -1.28
C LEU A 130 -8.79 -6.58 -2.30
N PHE A 131 -7.50 -6.49 -2.03
CA PHE A 131 -6.48 -7.09 -2.87
C PHE A 131 -6.63 -8.62 -2.97
N ASN A 132 -6.77 -9.30 -1.83
CA ASN A 132 -6.88 -10.75 -1.78
C ASN A 132 -8.17 -11.26 -2.47
N ALA A 133 -9.30 -10.60 -2.24
CA ALA A 133 -10.57 -10.93 -2.85
C ALA A 133 -10.53 -10.89 -4.39
N SER A 134 -9.83 -9.92 -4.95
CA SER A 134 -9.71 -9.77 -6.39
C SER A 134 -8.75 -10.76 -7.04
N ARG A 135 -7.74 -11.18 -6.31
CA ARG A 135 -6.75 -12.14 -6.80
C ARG A 135 -7.37 -13.51 -7.08
N ASN A 136 -8.38 -13.89 -6.32
CA ASN A 136 -9.07 -15.18 -6.41
C ASN A 136 -10.23 -15.21 -7.44
N GLY A 137 -10.47 -14.11 -8.18
CA GLY A 137 -11.50 -14.06 -9.23
C GLY A 137 -12.95 -14.14 -8.75
N SER A 138 -13.17 -14.30 -7.46
CA SER A 138 -14.46 -14.22 -6.78
C SER A 138 -14.26 -13.34 -5.54
N VAL A 139 -15.09 -12.32 -5.40
CA VAL A 139 -15.23 -11.64 -4.11
C VAL A 139 -15.89 -12.65 -3.19
N ASP A 140 -15.11 -13.42 -2.44
CA ASP A 140 -15.63 -14.22 -1.38
C ASP A 140 -16.03 -13.27 -0.24
N LEU A 141 -17.32 -12.87 -0.30
CA LEU A 141 -17.94 -12.02 0.71
C LEU A 141 -17.88 -12.65 2.11
N SER A 142 -17.73 -13.97 2.21
CA SER A 142 -17.60 -14.65 3.50
C SER A 142 -16.28 -14.29 4.19
N THR A 143 -15.19 -14.26 3.43
CA THR A 143 -13.88 -13.82 3.95
C THR A 143 -13.91 -12.35 4.37
N PHE A 144 -14.66 -11.51 3.64
CA PHE A 144 -14.86 -10.10 3.97
C PHE A 144 -15.72 -9.92 5.23
N THR A 145 -16.78 -10.72 5.36
CA THR A 145 -17.69 -10.69 6.51
C THR A 145 -17.01 -11.23 7.77
N ASP A 146 -16.24 -12.32 7.66
CA ASP A 146 -15.48 -12.91 8.76
C ASP A 146 -14.36 -12.00 9.26
N ALA A 147 -13.83 -11.15 8.41
CA ALA A 147 -12.81 -10.17 8.79
C ALA A 147 -13.42 -8.93 9.47
N LEU A 148 -14.69 -8.61 9.20
CA LEU A 148 -15.42 -7.50 9.79
C LEU A 148 -16.24 -7.91 11.03
N SER A 149 -16.47 -9.20 11.26
CA SER A 149 -17.14 -9.76 12.44
C SER A 149 -16.15 -10.08 13.55
#